data_afcf6985e62a82a9d2e055edd1b311bf
#
_entry.id   afcf6985e62a82a9d2e055edd1b311bf
#
_cell.length_a   1.000
_cell.length_b   1.000
_cell.length_c   1.000
_cell.angle_alpha   90.00
_cell.angle_beta   90.00
_cell.angle_gamma   90.00
#
_symmetry.space_group_name_H-M   'P 1'
#
loop_
_entity.id
_entity.type
_entity.pdbx_description
1 polymer ?
#
loop_
_entity_poly.entity_id
_entity_poly.type
_entity_poly.pdbx_seq_one_letter_code
_entity_poly.pdbx_strand_id
1 'polypeptide(L)'
;GNTDPGQEGDPAKGWSGVRGGFRIVVEGGGSVTTIDPAYSQEVDGGLTHTEKSNKFRTWDFEFVAPASDAATVEMTIVGNAVSGGAVSGGATGAGDGTAGDYWSIQSVVVPGINAEAKGPSAPPLVILLTAIGLSLSIILLGTMWVFYRRSPDTFTVGSFWSYLKPWLTTTDHKEVGILYFLFGFFFFLVGGVLALLFRIQLALPENDFLSQQEYNSFFTLHGTTMIFLGAMPMIAGFLNYVLPLQIGAKDLAFPRINAMGLWLLVFSAPLIFTGIWSGEGADITWVMYPPYSSLNNAGDYGANAGTTSFIAGMMMLGASSTLGGVNFITTVFTMRAPGITWMKMPLFTWSAFVSVFMLFMSLPALIIGVAFLLFDHTIGSTFFTGGGDPLLFQHLFWFFGHPEVYVVIIPAFGIVSEVLATSARRSIFGYKSMVFAMAGIGIVGFIVWGHHMLTSGMDPFWRAAFMITTMAVAIPTGAKIFNWLMTLWGGSLVMKTHT
;
A
#
# COMPACT_ATOMS: atom_id res chain seq x y z
N GLY A 1 17.84 3.90 -20.64
CA GLY A 1 17.92 4.39 -22.03
C GLY A 1 17.65 3.25 -22.99
N ASN A 2 16.78 3.49 -23.94
CA ASN A 2 16.40 2.49 -24.94
C ASN A 2 17.62 2.25 -25.88
N THR A 3 18.16 1.05 -25.85
CA THR A 3 19.41 0.66 -26.56
C THR A 3 19.19 0.02 -27.91
N ASP A 4 18.19 0.45 -28.69
CA ASP A 4 18.03 -0.04 -30.05
C ASP A 4 18.88 0.78 -31.01
N PRO A 5 20.02 0.25 -31.53
CA PRO A 5 20.98 1.01 -32.34
C PRO A 5 20.53 1.24 -33.80
N GLY A 6 19.34 0.85 -34.20
CA GLY A 6 18.85 0.82 -35.56
C GLY A 6 18.03 2.01 -36.06
N GLN A 7 17.79 3.05 -35.27
CA GLN A 7 16.97 4.19 -35.68
C GLN A 7 17.75 5.51 -35.70
N GLU A 8 18.76 5.60 -36.55
CA GLU A 8 19.27 6.91 -37.01
C GLU A 8 18.29 7.50 -38.01
N GLY A 9 17.65 8.61 -37.64
CA GLY A 9 16.83 9.37 -38.62
C GLY A 9 17.68 9.97 -39.70
N ASP A 10 17.28 9.86 -40.96
CA ASP A 10 17.97 10.47 -42.13
C ASP A 10 17.77 12.00 -42.13
N PRO A 11 18.83 12.79 -41.95
CA PRO A 11 18.72 14.26 -41.89
C PRO A 11 18.15 14.88 -43.18
N ALA A 12 18.19 14.16 -44.30
CA ALA A 12 17.71 14.65 -45.60
C ALA A 12 16.18 14.52 -45.78
N LYS A 13 15.47 13.82 -44.88
CA LYS A 13 14.03 13.51 -44.97
C LYS A 13 13.15 14.24 -43.97
N GLY A 14 13.62 15.29 -43.31
CA GLY A 14 12.84 15.93 -42.24
C GLY A 14 12.74 15.01 -41.04
N TRP A 15 13.62 15.16 -40.12
CA TRP A 15 13.90 14.26 -39.00
C TRP A 15 12.64 13.95 -38.15
N SER A 16 12.24 12.70 -38.12
CA SER A 16 11.19 12.18 -37.25
C SER A 16 11.74 11.28 -36.13
N GLY A 17 13.02 11.36 -35.80
CA GLY A 17 13.68 10.54 -34.80
C GLY A 17 13.57 11.10 -33.38
N VAL A 18 13.68 10.23 -32.40
CA VAL A 18 13.72 10.59 -30.97
C VAL A 18 15.03 11.35 -30.68
N ARG A 19 14.94 12.56 -30.13
CA ARG A 19 16.07 13.32 -29.62
C ARG A 19 16.34 12.97 -28.20
N GLY A 20 17.60 12.85 -27.79
CA GLY A 20 18.02 12.59 -26.42
C GLY A 20 18.85 13.74 -25.85
N GLY A 21 18.79 13.92 -24.58
CA GLY A 21 19.63 14.83 -23.83
C GLY A 21 19.91 14.28 -22.44
N PHE A 22 20.94 14.80 -21.79
CA PHE A 22 21.27 14.46 -20.41
C PHE A 22 21.77 15.67 -19.63
N ARG A 23 21.68 15.60 -18.32
CA ARG A 23 22.39 16.46 -17.37
C ARG A 23 22.93 15.62 -16.23
N ILE A 24 24.17 15.84 -15.85
CA ILE A 24 24.81 15.21 -14.70
C ILE A 24 25.20 16.31 -13.72
N VAL A 25 24.81 16.15 -12.47
CA VAL A 25 25.25 16.99 -11.36
C VAL A 25 25.95 16.09 -10.34
N VAL A 26 27.07 16.55 -9.81
CA VAL A 26 27.88 15.82 -8.82
C VAL A 26 27.90 16.60 -7.53
N GLU A 27 27.55 15.93 -6.44
CA GLU A 27 27.62 16.45 -5.08
C GLU A 27 28.60 15.60 -4.25
N GLY A 28 29.27 16.22 -3.27
CA GLY A 28 30.24 15.51 -2.41
C GLY A 28 31.71 15.67 -2.78
N GLY A 29 32.04 16.63 -3.67
CA GLY A 29 33.41 17.04 -3.95
C GLY A 29 34.12 16.37 -5.13
N GLY A 30 33.45 15.50 -5.87
CA GLY A 30 33.93 15.01 -7.18
C GLY A 30 33.60 15.98 -8.30
N SER A 31 34.15 15.73 -9.49
CA SER A 31 33.79 16.48 -10.70
C SER A 31 33.61 15.55 -11.89
N VAL A 32 32.76 15.96 -12.82
CA VAL A 32 32.61 15.30 -14.11
C VAL A 32 33.16 16.23 -15.20
N THR A 33 33.93 15.66 -16.10
CA THR A 33 34.53 16.39 -17.22
C THR A 33 34.13 15.75 -18.52
N THR A 34 34.11 16.58 -19.58
CA THR A 34 33.81 16.13 -20.91
C THR A 34 35.01 15.42 -21.53
N ILE A 35 34.78 14.26 -22.16
CA ILE A 35 35.80 13.60 -23.00
C ILE A 35 35.88 14.23 -24.38
N ASP A 36 34.73 14.67 -24.93
CA ASP A 36 34.67 15.34 -26.21
C ASP A 36 33.79 16.60 -26.13
N PRO A 37 34.42 17.80 -26.13
CA PRO A 37 33.70 19.08 -26.07
C PRO A 37 32.76 19.34 -27.27
N ALA A 38 32.84 18.55 -28.32
CA ALA A 38 31.87 18.65 -29.40
C ALA A 38 30.49 18.08 -29.04
N TYR A 39 30.42 17.19 -28.06
CA TYR A 39 29.22 16.43 -27.71
C TYR A 39 28.70 16.66 -26.31
N SER A 40 29.54 17.14 -25.39
CA SER A 40 29.14 17.52 -24.04
C SER A 40 29.81 18.84 -23.63
N GLN A 41 29.18 19.55 -22.71
CA GLN A 41 29.64 20.86 -22.20
C GLN A 41 29.36 20.99 -20.70
N GLU A 42 30.20 21.74 -20.02
CA GLU A 42 30.02 22.06 -18.61
C GLU A 42 29.08 23.26 -18.44
N VAL A 43 28.08 23.15 -17.56
CA VAL A 43 27.12 24.22 -17.28
C VAL A 43 26.78 24.16 -15.79
N ASP A 44 26.96 25.26 -15.07
CA ASP A 44 26.59 25.42 -13.67
C ASP A 44 27.03 24.25 -12.75
N GLY A 45 28.32 23.88 -12.84
CA GLY A 45 28.92 22.86 -12.00
C GLY A 45 28.55 21.40 -12.36
N GLY A 46 27.87 21.20 -13.49
CA GLY A 46 27.54 19.87 -14.02
C GLY A 46 27.85 19.73 -15.50
N LEU A 47 27.63 18.54 -16.04
CA LEU A 47 27.85 18.22 -17.44
C LEU A 47 26.51 18.06 -18.17
N THR A 48 26.39 18.60 -19.39
CA THR A 48 25.22 18.43 -20.24
C THR A 48 25.62 18.19 -21.68
N HIS A 49 24.69 17.73 -22.50
CA HIS A 49 24.89 17.53 -23.93
C HIS A 49 24.99 18.88 -24.68
N THR A 50 25.62 18.88 -25.82
CA THR A 50 25.60 20.00 -26.78
C THR A 50 24.47 19.84 -27.78
N GLU A 51 24.13 20.94 -28.51
CA GLU A 51 23.13 20.87 -29.58
C GLU A 51 23.49 19.84 -30.66
N LYS A 52 24.79 19.67 -30.94
CA LYS A 52 25.28 18.68 -31.93
C LYS A 52 25.05 17.25 -31.51
N SER A 53 25.03 16.96 -30.20
CA SER A 53 24.88 15.61 -29.68
C SER A 53 23.44 15.22 -29.31
N ASN A 54 22.46 16.07 -29.58
CA ASN A 54 21.04 15.77 -29.33
C ASN A 54 20.51 14.51 -30.06
N LYS A 55 21.21 14.05 -31.08
CA LYS A 55 20.89 12.84 -31.83
C LYS A 55 21.48 11.55 -31.23
N PHE A 56 22.39 11.68 -30.27
CA PHE A 56 23.00 10.51 -29.65
C PHE A 56 22.13 10.00 -28.51
N ARG A 57 22.33 8.73 -28.15
CA ARG A 57 21.67 8.04 -27.05
C ARG A 57 22.63 7.61 -25.94
N THR A 58 23.92 7.73 -26.22
CA THR A 58 25.02 7.42 -25.30
C THR A 58 26.02 8.55 -25.33
N TRP A 59 26.49 8.95 -24.15
CA TRP A 59 27.52 9.95 -23.96
C TRP A 59 28.53 9.40 -22.96
N ASP A 60 29.80 9.56 -23.27
CA ASP A 60 30.89 9.18 -22.38
C ASP A 60 31.41 10.44 -21.66
N PHE A 61 31.70 10.29 -20.37
CA PHE A 61 32.28 11.35 -19.54
C PHE A 61 33.31 10.75 -18.61
N GLU A 62 34.22 11.58 -18.10
CA GLU A 62 35.19 11.20 -17.11
C GLU A 62 34.78 11.71 -15.74
N PHE A 63 34.72 10.82 -14.76
CA PHE A 63 34.48 11.16 -13.37
C PHE A 63 35.81 11.24 -12.62
N VAL A 64 36.08 12.38 -12.02
CA VAL A 64 37.23 12.61 -11.17
C VAL A 64 36.81 12.51 -9.72
N ALA A 65 37.28 11.47 -9.03
CA ALA A 65 36.99 11.26 -7.63
C ALA A 65 37.58 12.36 -6.77
N PRO A 66 36.94 12.71 -5.63
CA PRO A 66 37.51 13.64 -4.67
C PRO A 66 38.80 13.10 -4.06
N ALA A 67 39.67 14.01 -3.59
CA ALA A 67 40.95 13.63 -2.97
C ALA A 67 40.80 12.88 -1.62
N SER A 68 39.61 12.83 -1.05
CA SER A 68 39.33 12.14 0.21
C SER A 68 38.73 10.75 -0.03
N ASP A 69 39.43 9.72 0.39
CA ASP A 69 38.97 8.31 0.30
C ASP A 69 37.71 8.00 1.14
N ALA A 70 37.34 8.91 2.06
CA ALA A 70 36.15 8.77 2.91
C ALA A 70 34.92 9.49 2.34
N ALA A 71 35.09 10.27 1.26
CA ALA A 71 33.99 11.03 0.66
C ALA A 71 33.06 10.11 -0.12
N THR A 72 31.77 10.24 0.13
CA THR A 72 30.72 9.66 -0.72
C THR A 72 30.30 10.70 -1.74
N VAL A 73 30.27 10.31 -3.00
CA VAL A 73 29.86 11.18 -4.10
C VAL A 73 28.51 10.73 -4.61
N GLU A 74 27.57 11.65 -4.72
CA GLU A 74 26.30 11.42 -5.37
C GLU A 74 26.28 12.07 -6.74
N MET A 75 26.00 11.29 -7.78
CA MET A 75 25.80 11.76 -9.14
C MET A 75 24.32 11.66 -9.50
N THR A 76 23.69 12.79 -9.74
CA THR A 76 22.32 12.83 -10.26
C THR A 76 22.36 12.96 -11.78
N ILE A 77 21.85 11.96 -12.48
CA ILE A 77 21.79 11.89 -13.94
C ILE A 77 20.34 12.07 -14.38
N VAL A 78 20.08 13.12 -15.12
CA VAL A 78 18.76 13.37 -15.72
C VAL A 78 18.85 13.10 -17.21
N GLY A 79 18.12 12.09 -17.67
CA GLY A 79 18.01 11.77 -19.11
C GLY A 79 16.65 12.19 -19.66
N ASN A 80 16.64 12.72 -20.88
CA ASN A 80 15.43 13.07 -21.60
C ASN A 80 15.43 12.46 -22.99
N ALA A 81 14.31 11.85 -23.40
CA ALA A 81 14.06 11.41 -24.77
C ALA A 81 12.80 12.12 -25.30
N VAL A 82 12.97 12.98 -26.26
CA VAL A 82 11.89 13.79 -26.84
C VAL A 82 11.46 13.18 -28.19
N SER A 83 10.20 12.91 -28.38
CA SER A 83 9.63 12.55 -29.69
C SER A 83 9.59 13.77 -30.59
N GLY A 84 10.12 13.66 -31.82
CA GLY A 84 10.46 14.74 -32.76
C GLY A 84 9.37 15.70 -33.24
N GLY A 85 8.64 16.33 -32.31
CA GLY A 85 7.86 17.54 -32.59
C GLY A 85 8.78 18.74 -32.79
N ALA A 86 8.48 19.64 -33.72
CA ALA A 86 9.27 20.84 -34.01
C ALA A 86 9.33 21.72 -32.75
N VAL A 87 10.49 21.80 -32.09
CA VAL A 87 10.75 22.77 -31.02
C VAL A 87 10.91 24.14 -31.67
N SER A 88 9.88 24.95 -31.62
CA SER A 88 10.01 26.38 -31.97
C SER A 88 10.63 27.12 -30.79
N GLY A 89 11.94 27.40 -30.93
CA GLY A 89 12.62 28.51 -30.28
C GLY A 89 12.62 28.61 -28.77
N GLY A 90 13.77 28.40 -28.15
CA GLY A 90 14.07 28.78 -26.79
C GLY A 90 14.87 27.71 -26.05
N ALA A 91 16.15 27.98 -25.84
CA ALA A 91 17.12 27.10 -25.22
C ALA A 91 16.90 27.00 -23.69
N THR A 92 15.85 26.36 -23.30
CA THR A 92 15.72 25.85 -21.91
C THR A 92 15.24 24.41 -22.05
N GLY A 93 16.10 23.44 -21.79
CA GLY A 93 15.91 22.01 -22.00
C GLY A 93 14.77 21.33 -21.26
N ALA A 94 13.64 21.97 -21.18
CA ALA A 94 12.37 21.37 -20.76
C ALA A 94 11.66 20.90 -22.03
N GLY A 95 11.36 19.60 -22.12
CA GLY A 95 10.40 19.10 -23.11
C GLY A 95 9.12 19.89 -23.01
N ASP A 96 8.44 20.07 -24.15
CA ASP A 96 7.21 20.87 -24.22
C ASP A 96 6.00 20.21 -23.53
N GLY A 97 6.22 19.11 -22.79
CA GLY A 97 5.16 18.38 -22.10
C GLY A 97 4.18 17.66 -23.01
N THR A 98 4.51 17.49 -24.30
CA THR A 98 3.66 16.76 -25.23
C THR A 98 3.75 15.25 -25.01
N ALA A 99 2.67 14.54 -25.34
CA ALA A 99 2.61 13.09 -25.22
C ALA A 99 3.72 12.42 -26.06
N GLY A 100 4.72 11.84 -25.37
CA GLY A 100 5.87 11.20 -26.00
C GLY A 100 7.23 11.64 -25.44
N ASP A 101 7.27 12.65 -24.60
CA ASP A 101 8.50 13.06 -23.91
C ASP A 101 8.71 12.20 -22.65
N TYR A 102 9.88 11.57 -22.56
CA TYR A 102 10.24 10.70 -21.44
C TYR A 102 11.41 11.30 -20.66
N TRP A 103 11.21 11.49 -19.37
CA TRP A 103 12.25 11.91 -18.43
C TRP A 103 12.66 10.73 -17.55
N SER A 104 13.94 10.57 -17.33
CA SER A 104 14.50 9.62 -16.38
C SER A 104 15.47 10.34 -15.47
N ILE A 105 15.31 10.19 -14.17
CA ILE A 105 16.26 10.68 -13.17
C ILE A 105 16.84 9.46 -12.48
N GLN A 106 18.15 9.37 -12.43
CA GLN A 106 18.87 8.32 -11.74
C GLN A 106 19.97 8.94 -10.88
N SER A 107 20.00 8.61 -9.60
CA SER A 107 21.11 8.91 -8.72
C SER A 107 22.04 7.71 -8.63
N VAL A 108 23.32 7.95 -8.79
CA VAL A 108 24.39 6.96 -8.60
C VAL A 108 25.24 7.43 -7.43
N VAL A 109 25.25 6.65 -6.37
CA VAL A 109 26.09 6.90 -5.22
C VAL A 109 27.39 6.12 -5.38
N VAL A 110 28.52 6.82 -5.43
CA VAL A 110 29.85 6.22 -5.48
C VAL A 110 30.49 6.40 -4.10
N PRO A 111 30.50 5.35 -3.26
CA PRO A 111 31.17 5.40 -1.96
C PRO A 111 32.69 5.45 -2.17
N GLY A 112 33.38 6.28 -1.41
CA GLY A 112 34.84 6.21 -1.30
C GLY A 112 35.29 4.87 -0.73
N ILE A 113 36.53 4.47 -1.01
CA ILE A 113 37.10 3.16 -0.57
C ILE A 113 37.01 2.96 0.94
N ASN A 114 37.07 4.07 1.70
CA ASN A 114 36.96 4.09 3.16
C ASN A 114 35.65 4.75 3.64
N ALA A 115 34.67 4.96 2.76
CA ALA A 115 33.37 5.45 3.20
C ALA A 115 32.71 4.35 4.02
N GLU A 116 32.45 4.63 5.30
CA GLU A 116 31.59 3.76 6.08
C GLU A 116 30.23 3.67 5.36
N ALA A 117 29.81 2.46 5.01
CA ALA A 117 28.43 2.24 4.58
C ALA A 117 27.56 2.82 5.70
N LYS A 118 26.86 3.92 5.44
CA LYS A 118 25.86 4.43 6.37
C LYS A 118 24.80 3.33 6.49
N GLY A 119 24.99 2.48 7.48
CA GLY A 119 23.92 1.62 7.94
C GLY A 119 22.72 2.48 8.38
N PRO A 120 21.54 1.90 8.56
CA PRO A 120 20.36 2.64 8.99
C PRO A 120 20.74 3.50 10.19
N SER A 121 20.41 4.78 10.13
CA SER A 121 20.74 5.71 11.21
C SER A 121 20.12 5.18 12.51
N ALA A 122 20.95 4.88 13.50
CA ALA A 122 20.51 4.28 14.75
C ALA A 122 19.31 5.02 15.41
N PRO A 123 19.20 6.37 15.36
CA PRO A 123 18.09 7.07 15.98
C PRO A 123 16.68 6.71 15.48
N PRO A 124 16.37 6.68 14.17
CA PRO A 124 15.02 6.32 13.70
C PRO A 124 14.62 4.89 14.04
N LEU A 125 15.56 3.95 13.89
CA LEU A 125 15.33 2.56 14.26
C LEU A 125 15.10 2.41 15.78
N VAL A 126 15.88 3.09 16.62
CA VAL A 126 15.70 3.10 18.07
C VAL A 126 14.32 3.66 18.46
N ILE A 127 13.87 4.75 17.82
CA ILE A 127 12.55 5.32 18.06
C ILE A 127 11.46 4.30 17.68
N LEU A 128 11.56 3.68 16.51
CA LEU A 128 10.61 2.66 16.05
C LEU A 128 10.55 1.48 17.01
N LEU A 129 11.70 0.93 17.40
CA LEU A 129 11.78 -0.20 18.34
C LEU A 129 11.24 0.15 19.71
N THR A 130 11.54 1.36 20.20
CA THR A 130 11.03 1.84 21.48
C THR A 130 9.51 1.99 21.42
N ALA A 131 8.98 2.54 20.34
CA ALA A 131 7.53 2.67 20.15
C ALA A 131 6.82 1.32 20.04
N ILE A 132 7.40 0.35 19.33
CA ILE A 132 6.91 -1.03 19.27
C ILE A 132 6.93 -1.65 20.67
N GLY A 133 8.06 -1.54 21.38
CA GLY A 133 8.22 -2.06 22.75
C GLY A 133 7.23 -1.43 23.72
N LEU A 134 7.03 -0.11 23.68
CA LEU A 134 6.04 0.58 24.50
C LEU A 134 4.61 0.12 24.19
N SER A 135 4.26 -0.03 22.90
CA SER A 135 2.93 -0.48 22.49
C SER A 135 2.65 -1.90 22.96
N LEU A 136 3.62 -2.81 22.81
CA LEU A 136 3.52 -4.18 23.34
C LEU A 136 3.41 -4.19 24.88
N SER A 137 4.20 -3.33 25.55
CA SER A 137 4.16 -3.20 27.01
C SER A 137 2.81 -2.71 27.49
N ILE A 138 2.21 -1.72 26.82
CA ILE A 138 0.86 -1.21 27.14
C ILE A 138 -0.19 -2.33 27.02
N ILE A 139 -0.15 -3.10 25.93
CA ILE A 139 -1.07 -4.22 25.71
C ILE A 139 -0.87 -5.29 26.78
N LEU A 140 0.38 -5.68 27.05
CA LEU A 140 0.70 -6.70 28.04
C LEU A 140 0.30 -6.26 29.46
N LEU A 141 0.70 -5.05 29.87
CA LEU A 141 0.36 -4.50 31.19
C LEU A 141 -1.15 -4.30 31.35
N GLY A 142 -1.83 -3.85 30.30
CA GLY A 142 -3.28 -3.76 30.27
C GLY A 142 -3.95 -5.13 30.46
N THR A 143 -3.47 -6.15 29.77
CA THR A 143 -3.95 -7.53 29.90
C THR A 143 -3.68 -8.08 31.32
N MET A 144 -2.47 -7.87 31.83
CA MET A 144 -2.09 -8.24 33.20
C MET A 144 -2.96 -7.53 34.25
N TRP A 145 -3.22 -6.24 34.04
CA TRP A 145 -4.07 -5.45 34.95
C TRP A 145 -5.52 -5.95 34.95
N VAL A 146 -6.10 -6.28 33.78
CA VAL A 146 -7.43 -6.88 33.69
C VAL A 146 -7.49 -8.22 34.42
N PHE A 147 -6.47 -9.06 34.26
CA PHE A 147 -6.36 -10.33 34.97
C PHE A 147 -6.22 -10.13 36.49
N TYR A 148 -5.33 -9.25 36.95
CA TYR A 148 -5.17 -8.89 38.34
C TYR A 148 -6.50 -8.41 38.96
N ARG A 149 -7.23 -7.53 38.27
CA ARG A 149 -8.54 -7.06 38.73
C ARG A 149 -9.58 -8.17 38.91
N ARG A 150 -9.51 -9.23 38.10
CA ARG A 150 -10.42 -10.37 38.15
C ARG A 150 -10.03 -11.40 39.22
N SER A 151 -8.76 -11.53 39.52
CA SER A 151 -8.22 -12.58 40.42
C SER A 151 -7.01 -12.08 41.20
N PRO A 152 -7.16 -11.07 42.07
CA PRO A 152 -6.01 -10.42 42.74
C PRO A 152 -5.24 -11.37 43.64
N ASP A 153 -5.93 -12.30 44.33
CA ASP A 153 -5.34 -13.19 45.30
C ASP A 153 -4.52 -14.35 44.69
N THR A 154 -4.68 -14.58 43.42
CA THR A 154 -4.05 -15.71 42.68
C THR A 154 -3.06 -15.26 41.60
N PHE A 155 -2.76 -13.96 41.55
CA PHE A 155 -1.90 -13.43 40.48
C PHE A 155 -0.44 -13.85 40.67
N THR A 156 0.05 -14.67 39.76
CA THR A 156 1.45 -15.07 39.57
C THR A 156 1.77 -15.11 38.07
N VAL A 157 3.06 -15.15 37.68
CA VAL A 157 3.45 -15.34 36.29
C VAL A 157 2.90 -16.66 35.74
N GLY A 158 2.91 -17.73 36.52
CA GLY A 158 2.34 -19.03 36.14
C GLY A 158 0.83 -18.97 35.91
N SER A 159 0.10 -18.29 36.81
CA SER A 159 -1.37 -18.11 36.66
C SER A 159 -1.70 -17.21 35.48
N PHE A 160 -0.88 -16.20 35.20
CA PHE A 160 -1.03 -15.35 34.00
C PHE A 160 -0.83 -16.15 32.72
N TRP A 161 0.20 -17.02 32.65
CA TRP A 161 0.42 -17.88 31.48
C TRP A 161 -0.73 -18.88 31.28
N SER A 162 -1.21 -19.47 32.34
CA SER A 162 -2.37 -20.37 32.30
C SER A 162 -3.64 -19.66 31.83
N TYR A 163 -3.75 -18.37 32.05
CA TYR A 163 -4.81 -17.52 31.51
C TYR A 163 -4.63 -17.19 30.03
N LEU A 164 -3.40 -16.91 29.60
CA LEU A 164 -3.13 -16.55 28.19
C LEU A 164 -3.20 -17.75 27.24
N LYS A 165 -2.74 -18.93 27.68
CA LYS A 165 -2.69 -20.11 26.83
C LYS A 165 -4.03 -20.46 26.14
N PRO A 166 -5.18 -20.43 26.82
CA PRO A 166 -6.48 -20.65 26.17
C PRO A 166 -6.77 -19.65 25.05
N TRP A 167 -6.40 -18.37 25.22
CA TRP A 167 -6.58 -17.34 24.19
C TRP A 167 -5.77 -17.61 22.93
N LEU A 168 -4.55 -18.12 23.08
CA LEU A 168 -3.68 -18.44 21.95
C LEU A 168 -4.15 -19.68 21.13
N THR A 169 -4.99 -20.52 21.74
CA THR A 169 -5.50 -21.76 21.12
C THR A 169 -7.01 -21.77 20.92
N THR A 170 -7.67 -20.64 21.20
CA THR A 170 -9.11 -20.52 21.09
C THR A 170 -9.61 -20.63 19.65
N THR A 171 -10.82 -21.17 19.52
CA THR A 171 -11.59 -21.14 18.28
C THR A 171 -12.91 -20.38 18.43
N ASP A 172 -13.23 -19.85 19.63
CA ASP A 172 -14.42 -19.02 19.88
C ASP A 172 -14.32 -17.71 19.10
N HIS A 173 -15.33 -17.41 18.33
CA HIS A 173 -15.33 -16.24 17.42
C HIS A 173 -15.17 -14.91 18.16
N LYS A 174 -15.62 -14.79 19.43
CA LYS A 174 -15.50 -13.55 20.20
C LYS A 174 -14.06 -13.34 20.65
N GLU A 175 -13.40 -14.39 21.13
CA GLU A 175 -12.01 -14.33 21.58
C GLU A 175 -11.08 -14.11 20.39
N VAL A 176 -11.29 -14.83 19.27
CA VAL A 176 -10.58 -14.60 18.01
C VAL A 176 -10.80 -13.17 17.51
N GLY A 177 -12.03 -12.66 17.59
CA GLY A 177 -12.35 -11.28 17.23
C GLY A 177 -11.61 -10.24 18.07
N ILE A 178 -11.50 -10.45 19.38
CA ILE A 178 -10.72 -9.60 20.28
C ILE A 178 -9.23 -9.64 19.89
N LEU A 179 -8.67 -10.82 19.60
CA LEU A 179 -7.28 -10.97 19.18
C LEU A 179 -7.01 -10.25 17.86
N TYR A 180 -7.89 -10.35 16.87
CA TYR A 180 -7.81 -9.57 15.62
C TYR A 180 -7.81 -8.06 15.90
N PHE A 181 -8.70 -7.61 16.78
CA PHE A 181 -8.79 -6.18 17.11
C PHE A 181 -7.53 -5.68 17.84
N LEU A 182 -7.02 -6.43 18.81
CA LEU A 182 -5.79 -6.08 19.54
C LEU A 182 -4.58 -6.07 18.62
N PHE A 183 -4.46 -7.06 17.72
CA PHE A 183 -3.42 -7.10 16.71
C PHE A 183 -3.50 -5.87 15.78
N GLY A 184 -4.67 -5.58 15.25
CA GLY A 184 -4.88 -4.43 14.37
C GLY A 184 -4.59 -3.10 15.07
N PHE A 185 -5.03 -2.94 16.32
CA PHE A 185 -4.75 -1.74 17.09
C PHE A 185 -3.26 -1.56 17.38
N PHE A 186 -2.54 -2.64 17.71
CA PHE A 186 -1.09 -2.59 17.87
C PHE A 186 -0.40 -2.10 16.59
N PHE A 187 -0.73 -2.70 15.43
CA PHE A 187 -0.12 -2.28 14.17
C PHE A 187 -0.59 -0.89 13.70
N PHE A 188 -1.78 -0.47 14.08
CA PHE A 188 -2.21 0.92 13.87
C PHE A 188 -1.28 1.91 14.57
N LEU A 189 -0.87 1.61 15.82
CA LEU A 189 0.10 2.43 16.54
C LEU A 189 1.49 2.37 15.89
N VAL A 190 1.96 1.20 15.48
CA VAL A 190 3.23 1.03 14.74
C VAL A 190 3.21 1.85 13.46
N GLY A 191 2.15 1.75 12.66
CA GLY A 191 1.98 2.54 11.45
C GLY A 191 1.96 4.05 11.73
N GLY A 192 1.34 4.47 12.84
CA GLY A 192 1.36 5.86 13.29
C GLY A 192 2.77 6.37 13.60
N VAL A 193 3.59 5.55 14.25
CA VAL A 193 5.01 5.90 14.51
C VAL A 193 5.80 6.02 13.21
N LEU A 194 5.64 5.09 12.26
CA LEU A 194 6.27 5.21 10.95
C LEU A 194 5.90 6.53 10.25
N ALA A 195 4.63 6.93 10.35
CA ALA A 195 4.18 8.23 9.82
C ALA A 195 4.87 9.41 10.49
N LEU A 196 5.04 9.38 11.81
CA LEU A 196 5.73 10.44 12.54
C LEU A 196 7.19 10.56 12.11
N LEU A 197 7.88 9.43 11.87
CA LEU A 197 9.29 9.42 11.45
C LEU A 197 9.47 10.12 10.10
N PHE A 198 8.72 9.76 9.07
CA PHE A 198 8.85 10.45 7.78
C PHE A 198 8.27 11.89 7.81
N ARG A 199 7.35 12.22 8.72
CA ARG A 199 6.92 13.60 8.93
C ARG A 199 7.99 14.45 9.62
N ILE A 200 8.82 13.88 10.50
CA ILE A 200 10.00 14.54 11.05
C ILE A 200 11.00 14.87 9.92
N GLN A 201 11.23 13.91 9.01
CA GLN A 201 12.08 14.14 7.83
C GLN A 201 11.59 15.36 7.01
N LEU A 202 10.28 15.50 6.84
CA LEU A 202 9.67 16.56 6.05
C LEU A 202 9.40 17.86 6.83
N ALA A 203 9.82 17.97 8.09
CA ALA A 203 9.54 19.13 8.94
C ALA A 203 10.40 20.34 8.57
N LEU A 204 11.60 20.12 8.05
CA LEU A 204 12.55 21.14 7.64
C LEU A 204 13.03 20.85 6.22
N PRO A 205 13.30 21.88 5.39
CA PRO A 205 14.01 21.72 4.13
C PRO A 205 15.40 21.10 4.37
N GLU A 206 15.86 20.26 3.44
CA GLU A 206 17.20 19.64 3.48
C GLU A 206 17.52 18.88 4.78
N ASN A 207 16.50 18.37 5.46
CA ASN A 207 16.68 17.58 6.67
C ASN A 207 17.27 16.20 6.34
N ASP A 208 18.27 15.78 7.10
CA ASP A 208 19.01 14.51 6.94
C ASP A 208 18.67 13.46 8.02
N PHE A 209 17.51 13.59 8.65
CA PHE A 209 17.05 12.67 9.70
C PHE A 209 16.88 11.23 9.20
N LEU A 210 16.38 11.04 7.98
CA LEU A 210 16.25 9.75 7.29
C LEU A 210 17.05 9.77 5.98
N SER A 211 17.75 8.69 5.68
CA SER A 211 18.24 8.44 4.33
C SER A 211 17.07 8.21 3.35
N GLN A 212 17.32 8.32 2.05
CA GLN A 212 16.30 8.07 1.02
C GLN A 212 15.72 6.64 1.13
N GLN A 213 16.57 5.64 1.36
CA GLN A 213 16.16 4.25 1.54
C GLN A 213 15.26 4.06 2.77
N GLU A 214 15.64 4.64 3.92
CA GLU A 214 14.83 4.57 5.13
C GLU A 214 13.48 5.27 4.94
N TYR A 215 13.48 6.45 4.31
CA TYR A 215 12.25 7.17 4.01
C TYR A 215 11.29 6.34 3.16
N ASN A 216 11.76 5.77 2.06
CA ASN A 216 10.97 4.96 1.15
C ASN A 216 10.47 3.67 1.83
N SER A 217 11.32 3.03 2.64
CA SER A 217 10.95 1.84 3.40
C SER A 217 9.90 2.14 4.46
N PHE A 218 10.06 3.23 5.22
CA PHE A 218 9.07 3.62 6.23
C PHE A 218 7.75 4.04 5.62
N PHE A 219 7.80 4.72 4.47
CA PHE A 219 6.60 5.09 3.70
C PHE A 219 5.86 3.84 3.18
N THR A 220 6.59 2.88 2.61
CA THR A 220 6.07 1.59 2.15
C THR A 220 5.40 0.82 3.29
N LEU A 221 6.11 0.68 4.41
CA LEU A 221 5.63 -0.05 5.57
C LEU A 221 4.47 0.66 6.26
N HIS A 222 4.47 2.00 6.32
CA HIS A 222 3.34 2.74 6.84
C HIS A 222 2.07 2.43 6.06
N GLY A 223 2.08 2.61 4.73
CA GLY A 223 0.91 2.36 3.89
C GLY A 223 0.38 0.94 4.02
N THR A 224 1.28 -0.04 3.93
CA THR A 224 0.94 -1.47 4.07
C THR A 224 0.40 -1.79 5.46
N THR A 225 1.07 -1.29 6.50
CA THR A 225 0.68 -1.55 7.89
C THR A 225 -0.67 -0.95 8.22
N MET A 226 -0.94 0.29 7.84
CA MET A 226 -2.21 0.96 8.15
C MET A 226 -3.40 0.26 7.49
N ILE A 227 -3.25 -0.22 6.26
CA ILE A 227 -4.32 -0.91 5.53
C ILE A 227 -4.44 -2.36 6.00
N PHE A 228 -3.39 -3.17 5.81
CA PHE A 228 -3.47 -4.63 5.90
C PHE A 228 -3.23 -5.19 7.31
N LEU A 229 -2.42 -4.53 8.13
CA LEU A 229 -2.14 -4.99 9.50
C LEU A 229 -2.93 -4.20 10.56
N GLY A 230 -3.43 -3.01 10.23
CA GLY A 230 -4.21 -2.14 11.12
C GLY A 230 -5.70 -2.19 10.84
N ALA A 231 -6.16 -1.45 9.82
CA ALA A 231 -7.59 -1.22 9.58
C ALA A 231 -8.37 -2.51 9.27
N MET A 232 -7.88 -3.34 8.34
CA MET A 232 -8.56 -4.59 8.00
C MET A 232 -8.69 -5.57 9.16
N PRO A 233 -7.65 -5.85 9.96
CA PRO A 233 -7.78 -6.72 11.12
C PRO A 233 -8.73 -6.16 12.20
N MET A 234 -8.76 -4.86 12.43
CA MET A 234 -9.74 -4.28 13.35
C MET A 234 -11.18 -4.49 12.86
N ILE A 235 -11.44 -4.31 11.56
CA ILE A 235 -12.75 -4.60 10.96
C ILE A 235 -13.06 -6.10 11.07
N ALA A 236 -12.11 -6.98 10.73
CA ALA A 236 -12.26 -8.42 10.86
C ALA A 236 -12.56 -8.83 12.32
N GLY A 237 -11.95 -8.17 13.30
CA GLY A 237 -12.25 -8.34 14.72
C GLY A 237 -13.69 -8.00 15.05
N PHE A 238 -14.19 -6.86 14.55
CA PHE A 238 -15.60 -6.49 14.70
C PHE A 238 -16.54 -7.50 14.01
N LEU A 239 -16.23 -7.93 12.80
CA LEU A 239 -17.03 -8.93 12.10
C LEU A 239 -17.07 -10.25 12.88
N ASN A 240 -15.92 -10.73 13.34
CA ASN A 240 -15.83 -11.95 14.15
C ASN A 240 -16.73 -11.87 15.40
N TYR A 241 -16.65 -10.74 16.10
CA TYR A 241 -17.36 -10.59 17.37
C TYR A 241 -18.87 -10.40 17.16
N VAL A 242 -19.26 -9.45 16.30
CA VAL A 242 -20.62 -8.91 16.21
C VAL A 242 -21.50 -9.70 15.24
N LEU A 243 -20.98 -10.12 14.08
CA LEU A 243 -21.80 -10.72 13.04
C LEU A 243 -22.53 -12.00 13.49
N PRO A 244 -21.87 -12.99 14.11
CA PRO A 244 -22.58 -14.19 14.60
C PRO A 244 -23.64 -13.86 15.61
N LEU A 245 -23.38 -12.91 16.52
CA LEU A 245 -24.35 -12.47 17.54
C LEU A 245 -25.60 -11.85 16.91
N GLN A 246 -25.41 -11.01 15.88
CA GLN A 246 -26.54 -10.34 15.19
C GLN A 246 -27.43 -11.32 14.40
N ILE A 247 -26.88 -12.40 13.87
CA ILE A 247 -27.65 -13.41 13.15
C ILE A 247 -28.09 -14.58 14.03
N GLY A 248 -27.75 -14.58 15.32
CA GLY A 248 -28.09 -15.63 16.27
C GLY A 248 -27.33 -16.93 16.03
N ALA A 249 -26.18 -16.90 15.39
CA ALA A 249 -25.27 -18.04 15.25
C ALA A 249 -24.47 -18.25 16.54
N LYS A 250 -24.20 -19.51 16.88
CA LYS A 250 -23.39 -19.85 18.06
C LYS A 250 -21.91 -19.55 17.84
N ASP A 251 -21.42 -19.72 16.61
CA ASP A 251 -20.05 -19.50 16.19
C ASP A 251 -20.04 -19.24 14.66
N LEU A 252 -18.85 -19.04 14.08
CA LEU A 252 -18.66 -19.06 12.63
C LEU A 252 -18.76 -20.48 12.09
N ALA A 253 -19.01 -20.63 10.77
CA ALA A 253 -19.19 -21.93 10.13
C ALA A 253 -17.96 -22.84 10.26
N PHE A 254 -16.76 -22.26 10.25
CA PHE A 254 -15.48 -22.98 10.33
C PHE A 254 -14.56 -22.38 11.40
N PRO A 255 -14.77 -22.65 12.71
CA PRO A 255 -14.03 -22.00 13.79
C PRO A 255 -12.51 -22.23 13.74
N ARG A 256 -12.06 -23.42 13.33
CA ARG A 256 -10.62 -23.73 13.18
C ARG A 256 -9.98 -22.97 12.04
N ILE A 257 -10.69 -22.80 10.91
CA ILE A 257 -10.22 -22.00 9.77
C ILE A 257 -10.12 -20.52 10.19
N ASN A 258 -11.05 -20.06 11.03
CA ASN A 258 -11.00 -18.71 11.60
C ASN A 258 -9.74 -18.46 12.43
N ALA A 259 -9.43 -19.37 13.35
CA ALA A 259 -8.21 -19.30 14.14
C ALA A 259 -6.94 -19.40 13.26
N MET A 260 -6.94 -20.27 12.23
CA MET A 260 -5.84 -20.36 11.27
C MET A 260 -5.64 -19.04 10.51
N GLY A 261 -6.73 -18.36 10.10
CA GLY A 261 -6.67 -17.05 9.45
C GLY A 261 -5.97 -16.01 10.34
N LEU A 262 -6.32 -15.96 11.65
CA LEU A 262 -5.64 -15.09 12.60
C LEU A 262 -4.13 -15.36 12.66
N TRP A 263 -3.72 -16.63 12.75
CA TRP A 263 -2.30 -16.97 12.87
C TRP A 263 -1.52 -16.71 11.58
N LEU A 264 -2.13 -16.92 10.41
CA LEU A 264 -1.51 -16.51 9.13
C LEU A 264 -1.28 -14.99 9.10
N LEU A 265 -2.24 -14.20 9.57
CA LEU A 265 -2.07 -12.75 9.70
C LEU A 265 -0.94 -12.41 10.67
N VAL A 266 -0.88 -13.04 11.84
CA VAL A 266 0.18 -12.80 12.84
C VAL A 266 1.56 -13.12 12.27
N PHE A 267 1.72 -14.23 11.56
CA PHE A 267 3.00 -14.62 10.97
C PHE A 267 3.36 -13.86 9.68
N SER A 268 2.40 -13.20 9.03
CA SER A 268 2.72 -12.32 7.89
C SER A 268 3.48 -11.06 8.31
N ALA A 269 3.20 -10.53 9.50
CA ALA A 269 3.80 -9.29 9.95
C ALA A 269 5.34 -9.34 10.08
N PRO A 270 5.97 -10.34 10.72
CA PRO A 270 7.42 -10.47 10.71
C PRO A 270 8.03 -10.50 9.32
N LEU A 271 7.38 -11.18 8.35
CA LEU A 271 7.88 -11.23 6.97
C LEU A 271 7.84 -9.85 6.31
N ILE A 272 6.77 -9.09 6.53
CA ILE A 272 6.61 -7.73 6.00
C ILE A 272 7.68 -6.78 6.58
N PHE A 273 8.08 -6.97 7.84
CA PHE A 273 9.02 -6.11 8.54
C PHE A 273 10.48 -6.60 8.50
N THR A 274 10.78 -7.78 7.95
CA THR A 274 12.12 -8.41 8.00
C THR A 274 13.22 -7.48 7.51
N GLY A 275 13.04 -6.79 6.40
CA GLY A 275 14.07 -5.95 5.78
C GLY A 275 14.48 -4.72 6.60
N ILE A 276 13.66 -4.25 7.54
CA ILE A 276 14.03 -3.11 8.41
C ILE A 276 15.29 -3.41 9.24
N TRP A 277 15.42 -4.66 9.70
CA TRP A 277 16.51 -5.04 10.59
C TRP A 277 17.86 -5.18 9.86
N SER A 278 17.83 -5.52 8.58
CA SER A 278 19.01 -5.66 7.73
C SER A 278 19.44 -4.37 7.02
N GLY A 279 18.64 -3.29 7.13
CA GLY A 279 18.85 -2.09 6.32
C GLY A 279 18.38 -2.22 4.87
N GLU A 280 17.75 -3.35 4.54
CA GLU A 280 17.21 -3.68 3.21
C GLU A 280 15.68 -3.69 3.21
N GLY A 281 15.05 -2.69 3.86
CA GLY A 281 13.60 -2.58 3.93
C GLY A 281 12.98 -2.46 2.53
N ALA A 282 11.81 -3.07 2.36
CA ALA A 282 11.05 -2.91 1.13
C ALA A 282 10.71 -1.43 0.91
N ASP A 283 11.11 -0.86 -0.21
CA ASP A 283 10.95 0.55 -0.58
C ASP A 283 10.02 0.77 -1.79
N ILE A 284 9.23 -0.24 -2.10
CA ILE A 284 8.42 -0.41 -3.32
C ILE A 284 7.01 0.17 -3.22
N THR A 285 6.71 0.94 -2.20
CA THR A 285 5.37 1.40 -1.82
C THR A 285 4.39 0.25 -1.55
N TRP A 286 3.21 0.56 -1.01
CA TRP A 286 2.19 -0.46 -0.75
C TRP A 286 1.55 -1.03 -2.03
N VAL A 287 1.70 -0.32 -3.18
CA VAL A 287 1.17 -0.75 -4.49
C VAL A 287 2.11 -1.69 -5.24
N MET A 288 3.39 -1.79 -4.86
CA MET A 288 4.35 -2.76 -5.39
C MET A 288 4.49 -2.75 -6.92
N TYR A 289 4.54 -1.60 -7.56
CA TYR A 289 4.56 -1.55 -9.03
C TYR A 289 5.86 -2.04 -9.66
N PRO A 290 5.81 -3.06 -10.55
CA PRO A 290 6.91 -3.33 -11.47
C PRO A 290 7.08 -2.16 -12.47
N PRO A 291 8.28 -1.95 -13.03
CA PRO A 291 9.50 -2.75 -12.87
C PRO A 291 10.28 -2.48 -11.59
N TYR A 292 9.97 -1.40 -10.83
CA TYR A 292 10.71 -1.02 -9.62
C TYR A 292 10.70 -2.11 -8.55
N SER A 293 9.59 -2.80 -8.35
CA SER A 293 9.45 -3.88 -7.39
C SER A 293 9.98 -5.23 -7.87
N SER A 294 10.40 -5.36 -9.13
CA SER A 294 10.86 -6.62 -9.71
C SER A 294 12.38 -6.73 -9.67
N LEU A 295 12.91 -7.96 -9.54
CA LEU A 295 14.32 -8.22 -9.80
C LEU A 295 14.62 -7.88 -11.26
N ASN A 296 15.54 -6.95 -11.49
CA ASN A 296 16.19 -6.86 -12.77
C ASN A 296 17.55 -7.61 -12.72
N ASN A 297 18.01 -8.10 -13.86
CA ASN A 297 19.28 -8.81 -13.98
C ASN A 297 20.51 -7.93 -13.63
N ALA A 298 20.33 -6.67 -13.34
CA ALA A 298 21.36 -5.70 -13.00
C ALA A 298 21.45 -5.41 -11.50
N GLY A 299 20.52 -5.92 -10.68
CA GLY A 299 20.56 -5.77 -9.22
C GLY A 299 20.23 -4.39 -8.66
N ASP A 300 19.65 -3.49 -9.47
CA ASP A 300 19.64 -2.07 -9.15
C ASP A 300 18.30 -1.48 -8.67
N TYR A 301 17.22 -2.23 -8.61
CA TYR A 301 15.94 -1.67 -8.18
C TYR A 301 15.24 -2.58 -7.18
N GLY A 302 14.83 -2.07 -6.05
CA GLY A 302 13.82 -2.57 -5.10
C GLY A 302 13.86 -4.05 -4.69
N ALA A 303 14.68 -4.84 -5.31
CA ALA A 303 14.71 -6.30 -5.25
C ALA A 303 15.82 -6.79 -4.31
N ASN A 304 15.65 -6.48 -3.05
CA ASN A 304 16.50 -7.02 -1.99
C ASN A 304 15.75 -8.17 -1.25
N ALA A 305 16.44 -8.81 -0.33
CA ALA A 305 15.88 -9.89 0.48
C ALA A 305 14.67 -9.41 1.31
N GLY A 306 14.67 -8.15 1.75
CA GLY A 306 13.57 -7.54 2.47
C GLY A 306 12.32 -7.38 1.61
N THR A 307 12.49 -6.99 0.34
CA THR A 307 11.38 -6.90 -0.63
C THR A 307 10.79 -8.27 -0.93
N THR A 308 11.63 -9.30 -1.15
CA THR A 308 11.16 -10.67 -1.37
C THR A 308 10.38 -11.20 -0.17
N SER A 309 10.87 -10.96 1.05
CA SER A 309 10.19 -11.32 2.30
C SER A 309 8.87 -10.56 2.48
N PHE A 310 8.84 -9.28 2.14
CA PHE A 310 7.62 -8.46 2.15
C PHE A 310 6.55 -9.04 1.21
N ILE A 311 6.90 -9.39 -0.02
CA ILE A 311 5.99 -10.00 -1.01
C ILE A 311 5.45 -11.34 -0.49
N ALA A 312 6.31 -12.18 0.11
CA ALA A 312 5.88 -13.43 0.74
C ALA A 312 4.91 -13.20 1.91
N GLY A 313 5.16 -12.17 2.73
CA GLY A 313 4.25 -11.72 3.78
C GLY A 313 2.88 -11.30 3.24
N MET A 314 2.85 -10.56 2.12
CA MET A 314 1.61 -10.17 1.44
C MET A 314 0.82 -11.38 0.91
N MET A 315 1.49 -12.40 0.38
CA MET A 315 0.86 -13.67 -0.02
C MET A 315 0.17 -14.35 1.16
N MET A 316 0.86 -14.43 2.30
CA MET A 316 0.31 -15.05 3.52
C MET A 316 -0.90 -14.29 4.05
N LEU A 317 -0.87 -12.96 3.97
CA LEU A 317 -1.96 -12.07 4.34
C LEU A 317 -3.18 -12.25 3.43
N GLY A 318 -2.96 -12.38 2.12
CA GLY A 318 -4.01 -12.71 1.15
C GLY A 318 -4.68 -14.05 1.45
N ALA A 319 -3.91 -15.08 1.81
CA ALA A 319 -4.44 -16.37 2.23
C ALA A 319 -5.31 -16.25 3.50
N SER A 320 -4.84 -15.52 4.52
CA SER A 320 -5.62 -15.23 5.74
C SER A 320 -6.99 -14.62 5.42
N SER A 321 -6.99 -13.58 4.60
CA SER A 321 -8.22 -12.85 4.23
C SER A 321 -9.18 -13.69 3.40
N THR A 322 -8.65 -14.55 2.51
CA THR A 322 -9.47 -15.48 1.72
C THR A 322 -10.20 -16.47 2.61
N LEU A 323 -9.51 -17.06 3.58
CA LEU A 323 -10.09 -18.00 4.54
C LEU A 323 -11.19 -17.34 5.38
N GLY A 324 -10.95 -16.12 5.85
CA GLY A 324 -11.95 -15.32 6.55
C GLY A 324 -13.17 -15.05 5.67
N GLY A 325 -12.96 -14.68 4.40
CA GLY A 325 -14.03 -14.43 3.42
C GLY A 325 -14.96 -15.61 3.26
N VAL A 326 -14.40 -16.79 2.98
CA VAL A 326 -15.19 -18.04 2.85
C VAL A 326 -15.99 -18.30 4.12
N ASN A 327 -15.37 -18.13 5.28
CA ASN A 327 -16.00 -18.43 6.57
C ASN A 327 -17.19 -17.51 6.84
N PHE A 328 -17.03 -16.19 6.71
CA PHE A 328 -18.12 -15.23 6.93
C PHE A 328 -19.27 -15.43 5.95
N ILE A 329 -18.97 -15.61 4.66
CA ILE A 329 -20.00 -15.85 3.65
C ILE A 329 -20.80 -17.10 4.01
N THR A 330 -20.13 -18.22 4.30
CA THR A 330 -20.79 -19.47 4.69
C THR A 330 -21.64 -19.29 5.94
N THR A 331 -21.12 -18.59 6.94
CA THR A 331 -21.86 -18.31 8.19
C THR A 331 -23.17 -17.58 7.94
N VAL A 332 -23.12 -16.50 7.12
CA VAL A 332 -24.34 -15.73 6.79
C VAL A 332 -25.34 -16.56 6.00
N PHE A 333 -24.90 -17.42 5.09
CA PHE A 333 -25.82 -18.26 4.31
C PHE A 333 -26.45 -19.38 5.14
N THR A 334 -25.71 -20.04 6.01
CA THR A 334 -26.10 -21.34 6.56
C THR A 334 -26.48 -21.28 8.04
N MET A 335 -26.07 -20.26 8.79
CA MET A 335 -26.19 -20.25 10.25
C MET A 335 -27.09 -19.16 10.83
N ARG A 336 -27.89 -18.48 10.00
CA ARG A 336 -28.88 -17.53 10.52
C ARG A 336 -29.93 -18.26 11.36
N ALA A 337 -30.27 -17.67 12.51
CA ALA A 337 -31.33 -18.20 13.37
C ALA A 337 -32.67 -18.24 12.64
N PRO A 338 -33.56 -19.21 12.97
CA PRO A 338 -34.89 -19.27 12.41
C PRO A 338 -35.64 -17.95 12.53
N GLY A 339 -36.23 -17.47 11.43
CA GLY A 339 -36.97 -16.20 11.39
C GLY A 339 -36.09 -14.99 10.95
N ILE A 340 -34.79 -15.07 10.94
CA ILE A 340 -33.90 -14.05 10.38
C ILE A 340 -33.76 -14.28 8.86
N THR A 341 -34.71 -13.73 8.11
CA THR A 341 -34.65 -13.69 6.65
C THR A 341 -33.73 -12.57 6.17
N TRP A 342 -33.34 -12.58 4.87
CA TRP A 342 -32.45 -11.57 4.29
C TRP A 342 -32.87 -10.15 4.64
N MET A 343 -34.14 -9.78 4.44
CA MET A 343 -34.63 -8.41 4.70
C MET A 343 -34.97 -8.14 6.18
N LYS A 344 -34.59 -9.04 7.08
CA LYS A 344 -34.67 -8.85 8.53
C LYS A 344 -33.28 -8.81 9.21
N MET A 345 -32.20 -8.95 8.42
CA MET A 345 -30.85 -8.81 8.95
C MET A 345 -30.55 -7.37 9.36
N PRO A 346 -29.79 -7.13 10.44
CA PRO A 346 -29.29 -5.81 10.78
C PRO A 346 -28.45 -5.19 9.67
N LEU A 347 -28.39 -3.87 9.60
CA LEU A 347 -27.63 -3.18 8.53
C LEU A 347 -26.13 -3.42 8.64
N PHE A 348 -25.60 -3.58 9.85
CA PHE A 348 -24.21 -3.97 10.01
C PHE A 348 -23.93 -5.37 9.43
N THR A 349 -24.83 -6.33 9.64
CA THR A 349 -24.71 -7.66 9.02
C THR A 349 -24.73 -7.59 7.49
N TRP A 350 -25.59 -6.75 6.91
CA TRP A 350 -25.62 -6.50 5.46
C TRP A 350 -24.31 -5.87 4.97
N SER A 351 -23.81 -4.86 5.69
CA SER A 351 -22.55 -4.21 5.35
C SER A 351 -21.37 -5.18 5.40
N ALA A 352 -21.30 -5.98 6.45
CA ALA A 352 -20.32 -7.05 6.59
C ALA A 352 -20.39 -8.05 5.44
N PHE A 353 -21.60 -8.51 5.10
CA PHE A 353 -21.81 -9.49 4.02
C PHE A 353 -21.36 -8.94 2.65
N VAL A 354 -21.76 -7.70 2.31
CA VAL A 354 -21.36 -7.06 1.04
C VAL A 354 -19.83 -6.90 1.00
N SER A 355 -19.21 -6.40 2.07
CA SER A 355 -17.76 -6.21 2.14
C SER A 355 -16.98 -7.50 1.99
N VAL A 356 -17.39 -8.54 2.71
CA VAL A 356 -16.71 -9.84 2.66
C VAL A 356 -16.89 -10.50 1.28
N PHE A 357 -18.04 -10.33 0.65
CA PHE A 357 -18.25 -10.78 -0.71
C PHE A 357 -17.36 -10.07 -1.72
N MET A 358 -17.23 -8.73 -1.59
CA MET A 358 -16.30 -7.94 -2.40
C MET A 358 -14.86 -8.42 -2.21
N LEU A 359 -14.44 -8.59 -0.97
CA LEU A 359 -13.10 -9.07 -0.62
C LEU A 359 -12.82 -10.44 -1.27
N PHE A 360 -13.73 -11.40 -1.10
CA PHE A 360 -13.60 -12.74 -1.66
C PHE A 360 -13.47 -12.75 -3.18
N MET A 361 -14.21 -11.89 -3.88
CA MET A 361 -14.17 -11.80 -5.34
C MET A 361 -12.92 -11.08 -5.87
N SER A 362 -12.37 -10.15 -5.14
CA SER A 362 -11.22 -9.33 -5.58
C SER A 362 -9.86 -9.89 -5.19
N LEU A 363 -9.75 -10.58 -4.05
CA LEU A 363 -8.49 -11.13 -3.54
C LEU A 363 -7.75 -12.06 -4.51
N PRO A 364 -8.40 -12.94 -5.30
CA PRO A 364 -7.69 -13.79 -6.24
C PRO A 364 -6.82 -12.99 -7.22
N ALA A 365 -7.27 -11.82 -7.67
CA ALA A 365 -6.48 -10.97 -8.56
C ALA A 365 -5.21 -10.45 -7.88
N LEU A 366 -5.30 -9.98 -6.62
CA LEU A 366 -4.14 -9.58 -5.84
C LEU A 366 -3.18 -10.75 -5.64
N ILE A 367 -3.69 -11.90 -5.21
CA ILE A 367 -2.87 -13.09 -4.92
C ILE A 367 -2.11 -13.54 -6.17
N ILE A 368 -2.77 -13.55 -7.33
CA ILE A 368 -2.13 -13.90 -8.61
C ILE A 368 -1.03 -12.87 -8.95
N GLY A 369 -1.33 -11.57 -8.86
CA GLY A 369 -0.35 -10.53 -9.13
C GLY A 369 0.89 -10.62 -8.23
N VAL A 370 0.68 -10.78 -6.92
CA VAL A 370 1.75 -10.91 -5.93
C VAL A 370 2.51 -12.25 -6.10
N ALA A 371 1.83 -13.34 -6.47
CA ALA A 371 2.48 -14.62 -6.76
C ALA A 371 3.40 -14.53 -7.99
N PHE A 372 2.96 -13.88 -9.05
CA PHE A 372 3.78 -13.68 -10.24
C PHE A 372 4.99 -12.80 -9.93
N LEU A 373 4.81 -11.75 -9.12
CA LEU A 373 5.92 -10.93 -8.65
C LEU A 373 6.90 -11.75 -7.79
N LEU A 374 6.40 -12.62 -6.91
CA LEU A 374 7.25 -13.50 -6.12
C LEU A 374 8.02 -14.51 -7.01
N PHE A 375 7.43 -15.00 -8.07
CA PHE A 375 8.11 -15.87 -9.03
C PHE A 375 9.18 -15.13 -9.81
N ASP A 376 8.95 -13.87 -10.20
CA ASP A 376 9.98 -13.02 -10.80
C ASP A 376 11.18 -12.87 -9.85
N HIS A 377 10.93 -12.75 -8.53
CA HIS A 377 11.97 -12.65 -7.51
C HIS A 377 12.71 -13.96 -7.18
N THR A 378 12.04 -15.11 -7.24
CA THR A 378 12.57 -16.35 -6.66
C THR A 378 13.05 -17.38 -7.69
N ILE A 379 12.38 -17.46 -8.82
CA ILE A 379 12.70 -18.45 -9.87
C ILE A 379 13.10 -17.82 -11.21
N GLY A 380 13.24 -16.49 -11.25
CA GLY A 380 13.69 -15.76 -12.45
C GLY A 380 12.67 -15.79 -13.60
N SER A 381 11.38 -15.85 -13.29
CA SER A 381 10.35 -15.65 -14.30
C SER A 381 10.32 -14.18 -14.77
N THR A 382 9.62 -13.91 -15.84
CA THR A 382 9.58 -12.58 -16.49
C THR A 382 8.14 -12.14 -16.74
N PHE A 383 7.27 -12.31 -15.74
CA PHE A 383 5.87 -11.88 -15.89
C PHE A 383 5.75 -10.38 -16.07
N PHE A 384 6.60 -9.60 -15.37
CA PHE A 384 6.52 -8.15 -15.33
C PHE A 384 7.81 -7.44 -15.78
N THR A 385 8.87 -8.18 -16.05
CA THR A 385 10.19 -7.68 -16.51
C THR A 385 10.67 -8.48 -17.71
N GLY A 386 11.78 -8.09 -18.34
CA GLY A 386 12.42 -8.90 -19.39
C GLY A 386 11.55 -9.18 -20.62
N GLY A 387 10.58 -8.33 -20.91
CA GLY A 387 9.60 -8.53 -22.00
C GLY A 387 8.18 -8.83 -21.51
N GLY A 388 7.97 -8.97 -20.18
CA GLY A 388 6.66 -9.05 -19.55
C GLY A 388 5.92 -7.71 -19.53
N ASP A 389 4.71 -7.70 -18.97
CA ASP A 389 3.82 -6.54 -18.95
C ASP A 389 3.60 -5.97 -17.55
N PRO A 390 4.27 -4.85 -17.18
CA PRO A 390 4.03 -4.17 -15.91
C PRO A 390 2.58 -3.67 -15.73
N LEU A 391 1.86 -3.35 -16.81
CA LEU A 391 0.47 -2.93 -16.72
C LEU A 391 -0.46 -4.06 -16.28
N LEU A 392 -0.12 -5.32 -16.61
CA LEU A 392 -0.85 -6.48 -16.11
C LEU A 392 -0.87 -6.49 -14.58
N PHE A 393 0.27 -6.20 -13.93
CA PHE A 393 0.33 -6.09 -12.47
C PHE A 393 -0.61 -4.98 -11.95
N GLN A 394 -0.59 -3.80 -12.58
CA GLN A 394 -1.46 -2.69 -12.17
C GLN A 394 -2.94 -3.06 -12.27
N HIS A 395 -3.35 -3.75 -13.32
CA HIS A 395 -4.73 -4.23 -13.46
C HIS A 395 -5.09 -5.24 -12.38
N LEU A 396 -4.25 -6.25 -12.12
CA LEU A 396 -4.46 -7.26 -11.08
C LEU A 396 -4.51 -6.62 -9.69
N PHE A 397 -3.59 -5.68 -9.41
CA PHE A 397 -3.54 -4.97 -8.15
C PHE A 397 -4.79 -4.11 -7.93
N TRP A 398 -5.18 -3.27 -8.90
CA TRP A 398 -6.29 -2.34 -8.72
C TRP A 398 -7.67 -2.98 -8.84
N PHE A 399 -7.78 -4.12 -9.53
CA PHE A 399 -9.00 -4.92 -9.47
C PHE A 399 -9.32 -5.40 -8.05
N PHE A 400 -8.30 -5.54 -7.22
CA PHE A 400 -8.43 -5.70 -5.77
C PHE A 400 -8.45 -4.33 -5.06
N GLY A 401 -7.51 -3.45 -5.34
CA GLY A 401 -7.23 -2.26 -4.54
C GLY A 401 -8.39 -1.27 -4.46
N HIS A 402 -9.20 -1.15 -5.52
CA HIS A 402 -10.39 -0.33 -5.44
C HIS A 402 -11.52 -0.99 -4.62
N PRO A 403 -11.95 -2.24 -4.89
CA PRO A 403 -12.86 -2.94 -3.97
C PRO A 403 -12.42 -2.91 -2.51
N GLU A 404 -11.11 -2.96 -2.23
CA GLU A 404 -10.55 -2.88 -0.88
C GLU A 404 -10.98 -1.63 -0.11
N VAL A 405 -10.98 -0.47 -0.75
CA VAL A 405 -11.43 0.77 -0.07
C VAL A 405 -12.91 0.69 0.31
N TYR A 406 -13.72 -0.02 -0.47
CA TYR A 406 -15.12 -0.27 -0.11
C TYR A 406 -15.27 -1.36 0.95
N VAL A 407 -14.39 -2.36 0.96
CA VAL A 407 -14.32 -3.36 2.04
C VAL A 407 -14.07 -2.69 3.40
N VAL A 408 -13.29 -1.63 3.42
CA VAL A 408 -13.04 -0.84 4.64
C VAL A 408 -14.23 0.06 5.00
N ILE A 409 -14.81 0.79 4.05
CA ILE A 409 -15.81 1.82 4.36
C ILE A 409 -17.23 1.27 4.56
N ILE A 410 -17.63 0.20 3.86
CA ILE A 410 -19.00 -0.33 3.95
C ILE A 410 -19.34 -0.85 5.37
N PRO A 411 -18.46 -1.58 6.09
CA PRO A 411 -18.71 -1.94 7.49
C PRO A 411 -18.87 -0.72 8.40
N ALA A 412 -18.08 0.34 8.19
CA ALA A 412 -18.25 1.59 8.91
C ALA A 412 -19.64 2.22 8.64
N PHE A 413 -20.14 2.15 7.42
CA PHE A 413 -21.50 2.56 7.10
C PHE A 413 -22.57 1.73 7.84
N GLY A 414 -22.31 0.44 8.04
CA GLY A 414 -23.16 -0.41 8.86
C GLY A 414 -23.18 0.06 10.32
N ILE A 415 -22.00 0.27 10.91
CA ILE A 415 -21.84 0.77 12.28
C ILE A 415 -22.54 2.11 12.46
N VAL A 416 -22.28 3.08 11.57
CA VAL A 416 -22.91 4.39 11.62
C VAL A 416 -24.45 4.29 11.56
N SER A 417 -24.98 3.39 10.72
CA SER A 417 -26.43 3.20 10.62
C SER A 417 -27.05 2.71 11.95
N GLU A 418 -26.42 1.78 12.63
CA GLU A 418 -26.87 1.28 13.93
C GLU A 418 -26.74 2.33 15.05
N VAL A 419 -25.61 3.05 15.07
CA VAL A 419 -25.37 4.13 16.05
C VAL A 419 -26.36 5.25 15.87
N LEU A 420 -26.59 5.72 14.64
CA LEU A 420 -27.52 6.81 14.38
C LEU A 420 -28.98 6.45 14.72
N ALA A 421 -29.42 5.24 14.37
CA ALA A 421 -30.76 4.78 14.72
C ALA A 421 -30.95 4.72 16.25
N THR A 422 -29.95 4.22 16.97
CA THR A 422 -29.97 4.15 18.44
C THR A 422 -29.95 5.54 19.06
N SER A 423 -29.09 6.45 18.57
CA SER A 423 -28.95 7.81 19.11
C SER A 423 -30.17 8.67 18.81
N ALA A 424 -30.83 8.48 17.66
CA ALA A 424 -32.06 9.15 17.26
C ALA A 424 -33.30 8.54 17.93
N ARG A 425 -33.14 7.42 18.66
CA ARG A 425 -34.26 6.64 19.24
C ARG A 425 -35.35 6.31 18.25
N ARG A 426 -34.96 5.98 17.02
CA ARG A 426 -35.86 5.73 15.90
C ARG A 426 -35.30 4.65 14.99
N SER A 427 -36.18 3.85 14.39
CA SER A 427 -35.76 2.94 13.32
C SER A 427 -35.15 3.71 12.14
N ILE A 428 -34.14 3.13 11.52
CA ILE A 428 -33.47 3.72 10.35
C ILE A 428 -34.49 4.02 9.26
N PHE A 429 -34.45 5.22 8.71
CA PHE A 429 -35.29 5.59 7.58
C PHE A 429 -34.80 4.84 6.32
N GLY A 430 -35.72 4.28 5.55
CA GLY A 430 -35.40 3.66 4.27
C GLY A 430 -34.54 2.41 4.36
N TYR A 431 -34.81 1.48 5.30
CA TYR A 431 -34.02 0.25 5.47
C TYR A 431 -33.69 -0.47 4.15
N LYS A 432 -34.71 -0.71 3.28
CA LYS A 432 -34.48 -1.36 1.98
C LYS A 432 -33.57 -0.53 1.08
N SER A 433 -33.76 0.78 1.04
CA SER A 433 -32.88 1.71 0.32
C SER A 433 -31.43 1.61 0.80
N MET A 434 -31.20 1.51 2.12
CA MET A 434 -29.87 1.32 2.69
C MET A 434 -29.23 0.01 2.26
N VAL A 435 -29.98 -1.11 2.26
CA VAL A 435 -29.50 -2.41 1.79
C VAL A 435 -29.11 -2.36 0.31
N PHE A 436 -30.00 -1.84 -0.54
CA PHE A 436 -29.74 -1.76 -1.98
C PHE A 436 -28.62 -0.76 -2.30
N ALA A 437 -28.48 0.32 -1.53
CA ALA A 437 -27.37 1.24 -1.67
C ALA A 437 -26.00 0.56 -1.37
N MET A 438 -25.92 -0.23 -0.30
CA MET A 438 -24.70 -1.00 0.00
C MET A 438 -24.38 -2.01 -1.10
N ALA A 439 -25.37 -2.78 -1.55
CA ALA A 439 -25.19 -3.72 -2.66
C ALA A 439 -24.81 -3.00 -3.97
N GLY A 440 -25.41 -1.83 -4.24
CA GLY A 440 -25.08 -0.99 -5.40
C GLY A 440 -23.63 -0.50 -5.37
N ILE A 441 -23.15 -0.01 -4.21
CA ILE A 441 -21.72 0.35 -4.03
C ILE A 441 -20.84 -0.87 -4.31
N GLY A 442 -21.20 -2.05 -3.76
CA GLY A 442 -20.44 -3.29 -3.97
C GLY A 442 -20.35 -3.68 -5.45
N ILE A 443 -21.45 -3.61 -6.20
CA ILE A 443 -21.46 -3.97 -7.63
C ILE A 443 -20.68 -2.94 -8.46
N VAL A 444 -20.98 -1.64 -8.29
CA VAL A 444 -20.31 -0.59 -9.06
C VAL A 444 -18.82 -0.53 -8.73
N GLY A 445 -18.44 -0.81 -7.48
CA GLY A 445 -17.05 -0.84 -7.05
C GLY A 445 -16.14 -1.80 -7.84
N PHE A 446 -16.68 -2.82 -8.51
CA PHE A 446 -15.91 -3.71 -9.38
C PHE A 446 -15.67 -3.19 -10.79
N ILE A 447 -16.30 -2.12 -11.21
CA ILE A 447 -16.17 -1.60 -12.58
C ILE A 447 -15.52 -0.22 -12.64
N VAL A 448 -14.82 0.18 -11.59
CA VAL A 448 -14.21 1.51 -11.47
C VAL A 448 -12.69 1.51 -11.26
N TRP A 449 -12.06 0.33 -11.11
CA TRP A 449 -10.64 0.21 -10.71
C TRP A 449 -9.68 0.98 -11.63
N GLY A 450 -10.01 1.16 -12.91
CA GLY A 450 -9.12 1.82 -13.88
C GLY A 450 -8.93 3.32 -13.63
N HIS A 451 -9.70 3.95 -12.72
CA HIS A 451 -9.44 5.35 -12.34
C HIS A 451 -8.12 5.52 -11.55
N HIS A 452 -7.55 4.45 -11.01
CA HIS A 452 -6.20 4.43 -10.44
C HIS A 452 -5.10 4.36 -11.50
N MET A 453 -5.46 4.20 -12.78
CA MET A 453 -4.55 3.96 -13.91
C MET A 453 -4.73 5.00 -15.04
N LEU A 454 -5.30 6.17 -14.75
CA LEU A 454 -5.60 7.18 -15.77
C LEU A 454 -4.34 7.74 -16.46
N THR A 455 -3.17 7.66 -15.81
CA THR A 455 -1.88 8.10 -16.32
C THR A 455 -0.99 6.97 -16.84
N SER A 456 -1.51 5.74 -16.92
CA SER A 456 -0.76 4.54 -17.36
C SER A 456 -0.70 4.35 -18.88
N GLY A 457 -1.09 5.35 -19.67
CA GLY A 457 -1.19 5.21 -21.14
C GLY A 457 -2.52 4.64 -21.62
N MET A 458 -3.53 4.57 -20.77
CA MET A 458 -4.86 4.04 -21.09
C MET A 458 -5.51 4.83 -22.23
N ASP A 459 -6.16 4.12 -23.15
CA ASP A 459 -6.93 4.72 -24.25
C ASP A 459 -7.99 5.73 -23.74
N PRO A 460 -8.20 6.87 -24.42
CA PRO A 460 -9.14 7.90 -23.98
C PRO A 460 -10.57 7.41 -23.75
N PHE A 461 -11.05 6.44 -24.55
CA PHE A 461 -12.37 5.85 -24.35
C PHE A 461 -12.49 5.17 -22.98
N TRP A 462 -11.52 4.33 -22.61
CA TRP A 462 -11.50 3.63 -21.34
C TRP A 462 -11.31 4.59 -20.15
N ARG A 463 -10.50 5.64 -20.31
CA ARG A 463 -10.37 6.70 -19.30
C ARG A 463 -11.72 7.35 -19.02
N ALA A 464 -12.46 7.74 -20.06
CA ALA A 464 -13.79 8.32 -19.92
C ALA A 464 -14.78 7.33 -19.28
N ALA A 465 -14.78 6.07 -19.70
CA ALA A 465 -15.63 5.02 -19.14
C ALA A 465 -15.39 4.84 -17.62
N PHE A 466 -14.14 4.71 -17.18
CA PHE A 466 -13.81 4.59 -15.76
C PHE A 466 -14.13 5.85 -14.95
N MET A 467 -13.99 7.04 -15.51
CA MET A 467 -14.42 8.28 -14.85
C MET A 467 -15.94 8.31 -14.64
N ILE A 468 -16.73 7.96 -15.65
CA ILE A 468 -18.20 7.94 -15.57
C ILE A 468 -18.67 6.91 -14.54
N THR A 469 -18.14 5.69 -14.58
CA THR A 469 -18.53 4.65 -13.63
C THR A 469 -18.12 5.01 -12.20
N THR A 470 -16.99 5.68 -12.02
CA THR A 470 -16.57 6.23 -10.72
C THR A 470 -17.58 7.24 -10.17
N MET A 471 -18.03 8.17 -11.00
CA MET A 471 -19.05 9.14 -10.58
C MET A 471 -20.40 8.48 -10.25
N ALA A 472 -20.72 7.35 -10.86
CA ALA A 472 -21.96 6.63 -10.59
C ALA A 472 -22.04 6.10 -9.14
N VAL A 473 -20.89 5.88 -8.45
CA VAL A 473 -20.86 5.48 -7.02
C VAL A 473 -21.48 6.55 -6.11
N ALA A 474 -21.49 7.82 -6.54
CA ALA A 474 -22.09 8.90 -5.77
C ALA A 474 -23.61 8.70 -5.56
N ILE A 475 -24.31 8.03 -6.49
CA ILE A 475 -25.76 7.81 -6.41
C ILE A 475 -26.13 6.94 -5.19
N PRO A 476 -25.66 5.70 -5.06
CA PRO A 476 -25.96 4.88 -3.88
C PRO A 476 -25.39 5.46 -2.58
N THR A 477 -24.23 6.14 -2.64
CA THR A 477 -23.65 6.81 -1.47
C THR A 477 -24.53 7.95 -1.00
N GLY A 478 -25.03 8.79 -1.92
CA GLY A 478 -25.97 9.87 -1.63
C GLY A 478 -27.27 9.36 -1.01
N ALA A 479 -27.82 8.24 -1.51
CA ALA A 479 -29.00 7.62 -0.93
C ALA A 479 -28.81 7.25 0.55
N LYS A 480 -27.61 6.78 0.94
CA LYS A 480 -27.28 6.47 2.35
C LYS A 480 -27.25 7.73 3.20
N ILE A 481 -26.58 8.78 2.75
CA ILE A 481 -26.47 10.06 3.47
C ILE A 481 -27.88 10.66 3.69
N PHE A 482 -28.71 10.68 2.67
CA PHE A 482 -30.08 11.17 2.81
C PHE A 482 -30.92 10.33 3.78
N ASN A 483 -30.78 9.01 3.77
CA ASN A 483 -31.48 8.15 4.72
C ASN A 483 -30.99 8.38 6.18
N TRP A 484 -29.71 8.64 6.40
CA TRP A 484 -29.20 9.03 7.72
C TRP A 484 -29.75 10.39 8.17
N LEU A 485 -29.74 11.40 7.29
CA LEU A 485 -30.32 12.71 7.60
C LEU A 485 -31.80 12.61 7.94
N MET A 486 -32.59 11.83 7.17
CA MET A 486 -34.01 11.61 7.43
C MET A 486 -34.25 10.81 8.72
N THR A 487 -33.33 9.95 9.12
CA THR A 487 -33.39 9.28 10.42
C THR A 487 -33.20 10.26 11.57
N LEU A 488 -32.20 11.14 11.45
CA LEU A 488 -31.94 12.19 12.44
C LEU A 488 -33.05 13.22 12.50
N TRP A 489 -33.54 13.70 11.35
CA TRP A 489 -34.57 14.73 11.26
C TRP A 489 -35.86 14.40 12.02
N GLY A 490 -36.31 13.17 11.95
CA GLY A 490 -37.51 12.72 12.65
C GLY A 490 -37.25 12.07 14.02
N GLY A 491 -36.02 12.10 14.52
CA GLY A 491 -35.58 11.43 15.74
C GLY A 491 -35.56 12.34 16.97
N SER A 492 -35.50 11.71 18.14
CA SER A 492 -35.25 12.38 19.43
C SER A 492 -33.78 12.19 19.78
N LEU A 493 -32.91 13.07 19.26
CA LEU A 493 -31.47 12.98 19.44
C LEU A 493 -31.07 13.15 20.90
N VAL A 494 -30.22 12.25 21.38
CA VAL A 494 -29.53 12.36 22.66
C VAL A 494 -28.04 12.54 22.38
N MET A 495 -27.55 13.76 22.63
CA MET A 495 -26.14 14.08 22.44
C MET A 495 -25.29 13.40 23.52
N LYS A 496 -24.59 12.36 23.15
CA LYS A 496 -23.62 11.60 23.95
C LYS A 496 -22.34 11.41 23.14
N THR A 497 -21.32 10.86 23.76
CA THR A 497 -20.00 10.64 23.12
C THR A 497 -20.09 9.85 21.80
N HIS A 498 -21.08 9.00 21.62
CA HIS A 498 -21.29 8.19 20.42
C HIS A 498 -22.18 8.87 19.36
N THR A 499 -22.77 10.02 19.64
CA THR A 499 -23.58 10.83 18.72
C THR A 499 -22.75 11.91 18.06
#